data_cb09abc6e4d38c7c23ddf1f906179238
#
_entry.id   cb09abc6e4d38c7c23ddf1f906179238
#
_cell.length_a   1.000
_cell.length_b   1.000
_cell.length_c   1.000
_cell.angle_alpha   90.00
_cell.angle_beta   90.00
_cell.angle_gamma   90.00
#
_symmetry.space_group_name_H-M   'P 1'
#
loop_
_entity.id
_entity.type
_entity.pdbx_description
1 polymer ?
#
loop_
_entity_poly.entity_id
_entity_poly.type
_entity_poly.pdbx_seq_one_letter_code
_entity_poly.pdbx_strand_id
1 'polypeptide(L)'
;MNRIERCFEALREQGRAGLVTYLTAGDPDLETSVRLFAGLAPAGADLIEIGMPFSDPMADGPVIQEAGQRALKSGMTLRRTLALVREMRRADDETPVVLMGYYNPIYRYGADTFPRDAVGAGVDGVIVVDLPPEENAELTESARDAGLDVIRLATPTSDERRLPLIVKRASGFLYYAAIAGITGTRSADSADVTAAVARLRQFTRLPVAVGFGIRTPEQAAQVARAADAAVVGSALVQRLALNLDPDGCAKTGLVEAVLGDVRALAAGVQKARK
;
A
#
# COMPACT_ATOMS: atom_id res chain seq x y z
N MET A 1 -6.54 -3.36 20.00
CA MET A 1 -6.97 -3.13 18.61
C MET A 1 -6.03 -2.10 18.01
N ASN A 2 -5.28 -2.47 16.94
CA ASN A 2 -4.34 -1.58 16.27
C ASN A 2 -5.08 -0.65 15.28
N ARG A 3 -4.35 0.29 14.59
CA ARG A 3 -4.98 1.24 13.66
C ARG A 3 -5.61 0.56 12.45
N ILE A 4 -4.99 -0.52 11.93
CA ILE A 4 -5.54 -1.27 10.78
C ILE A 4 -6.87 -1.92 11.16
N GLU A 5 -6.94 -2.59 12.29
CA GLU A 5 -8.16 -3.22 12.79
C GLU A 5 -9.28 -2.18 13.01
N ARG A 6 -8.97 -1.05 13.69
CA ARG A 6 -9.94 0.03 13.90
C ARG A 6 -10.46 0.61 12.60
N CYS A 7 -9.58 0.81 11.63
CA CYS A 7 -9.95 1.33 10.31
C CYS A 7 -10.95 0.41 9.62
N PHE A 8 -10.65 -0.87 9.48
CA PHE A 8 -11.55 -1.82 8.81
C PHE A 8 -12.84 -2.07 9.59
N GLU A 9 -12.82 -1.98 10.92
CA GLU A 9 -14.03 -2.05 11.72
C GLU A 9 -14.94 -0.84 11.49
N ALA A 10 -14.41 0.37 11.52
CA ALA A 10 -15.15 1.59 11.22
C ALA A 10 -15.71 1.59 9.79
N LEU A 11 -14.93 1.09 8.80
CA LEU A 11 -15.41 0.93 7.42
C LEU A 11 -16.60 -0.03 7.34
N ARG A 12 -16.54 -1.15 8.05
CA ARG A 12 -17.62 -2.14 8.11
C ARG A 12 -18.87 -1.56 8.77
N GLU A 13 -18.74 -0.82 9.88
CA GLU A 13 -19.85 -0.14 10.55
C GLU A 13 -20.51 0.93 9.66
N GLN A 14 -19.70 1.62 8.84
CA GLN A 14 -20.19 2.58 7.84
C GLN A 14 -20.80 1.91 6.59
N GLY A 15 -20.70 0.58 6.46
CA GLY A 15 -21.19 -0.17 5.30
C GLY A 15 -20.46 0.15 3.99
N ARG A 16 -19.22 0.64 4.05
CA ARG A 16 -18.42 1.02 2.88
C ARG A 16 -17.08 0.28 2.80
N ALA A 17 -16.50 0.28 1.63
CA ALA A 17 -15.10 -0.11 1.43
C ALA A 17 -14.15 1.06 1.72
N GLY A 18 -12.88 0.75 1.95
CA GLY A 18 -11.80 1.73 2.11
C GLY A 18 -11.08 2.05 0.79
N LEU A 19 -10.43 3.21 0.78
CA LEU A 19 -9.43 3.58 -0.21
C LEU A 19 -8.04 3.45 0.40
N VAL A 20 -7.21 2.59 -0.17
CA VAL A 20 -5.78 2.49 0.13
C VAL A 20 -5.00 3.20 -0.96
N THR A 21 -4.14 4.13 -0.58
CA THR A 21 -3.30 4.89 -1.52
C THR A 21 -1.84 4.53 -1.37
N TYR A 22 -1.15 4.29 -2.49
CA TYR A 22 0.29 4.02 -2.52
C TYR A 22 1.05 5.16 -3.17
N LEU A 23 2.13 5.61 -2.53
CA LEU A 23 3.17 6.46 -3.10
C LEU A 23 4.55 5.99 -2.63
N THR A 24 5.59 6.27 -3.44
CA THR A 24 6.97 5.96 -3.07
C THR A 24 7.54 7.06 -2.17
N ALA A 25 8.12 6.66 -1.02
CA ALA A 25 8.76 7.60 -0.10
C ALA A 25 9.92 8.34 -0.76
N GLY A 26 9.90 9.68 -0.69
CA GLY A 26 10.95 10.54 -1.24
C GLY A 26 10.85 10.80 -2.74
N ASP A 27 9.75 10.45 -3.40
CA ASP A 27 9.51 10.77 -4.80
C ASP A 27 8.72 12.10 -4.93
N PRO A 28 9.18 13.09 -5.69
CA PRO A 28 10.49 13.20 -6.34
C PRO A 28 11.60 13.63 -5.37
N ASP A 29 11.25 14.20 -4.23
CA ASP A 29 12.09 14.69 -3.15
C ASP A 29 11.39 14.57 -1.79
N LEU A 30 12.16 14.73 -0.70
CA LEU A 30 11.64 14.53 0.66
C LEU A 30 10.58 15.58 1.04
N GLU A 31 10.75 16.85 0.66
CA GLU A 31 9.83 17.93 1.02
C GLU A 31 8.47 17.73 0.35
N THR A 32 8.48 17.47 -0.95
CA THR A 32 7.26 17.14 -1.71
C THR A 32 6.58 15.90 -1.17
N SER A 33 7.36 14.88 -0.82
CA SER A 33 6.86 13.62 -0.26
C SER A 33 6.15 13.85 1.09
N VAL A 34 6.75 14.62 2.01
CA VAL A 34 6.11 14.99 3.30
C VAL A 34 4.75 15.65 3.07
N ARG A 35 4.68 16.62 2.17
CA ARG A 35 3.43 17.34 1.85
C ARG A 35 2.37 16.42 1.23
N LEU A 36 2.77 15.52 0.34
CA LEU A 36 1.87 14.52 -0.25
C LEU A 36 1.29 13.62 0.81
N PHE A 37 2.13 12.96 1.61
CA PHE A 37 1.67 12.02 2.61
C PHE A 37 0.79 12.68 3.68
N ALA A 38 1.12 13.89 4.12
CA ALA A 38 0.27 14.65 5.05
C ALA A 38 -1.11 14.99 4.46
N GLY A 39 -1.23 15.09 3.14
CA GLY A 39 -2.47 15.40 2.44
C GLY A 39 -3.35 14.20 2.10
N LEU A 40 -2.83 12.95 2.13
CA LEU A 40 -3.57 11.76 1.65
C LEU A 40 -4.83 11.48 2.48
N ALA A 41 -4.72 11.43 3.81
CA ALA A 41 -5.85 11.16 4.69
C ALA A 41 -6.94 12.27 4.61
N PRO A 42 -6.59 13.57 4.68
CA PRO A 42 -7.55 14.64 4.42
C PRO A 42 -8.19 14.59 3.02
N ALA A 43 -7.50 14.04 2.02
CA ALA A 43 -8.03 13.83 0.68
C ALA A 43 -8.96 12.60 0.58
N GLY A 44 -9.04 11.78 1.62
CA GLY A 44 -9.98 10.65 1.72
C GLY A 44 -9.34 9.26 1.60
N ALA A 45 -8.02 9.14 1.77
CA ALA A 45 -7.39 7.85 1.96
C ALA A 45 -7.73 7.29 3.35
N ASP A 46 -8.21 6.06 3.41
CA ASP A 46 -8.52 5.36 4.66
C ASP A 46 -7.30 4.61 5.22
N LEU A 47 -6.36 4.25 4.34
CA LEU A 47 -5.08 3.63 4.67
C LEU A 47 -4.01 4.09 3.68
N ILE A 48 -2.80 4.30 4.18
CA ILE A 48 -1.67 4.78 3.38
C ILE A 48 -0.61 3.69 3.27
N GLU A 49 -0.29 3.30 2.04
CA GLU A 49 0.88 2.47 1.72
C GLU A 49 2.04 3.35 1.30
N ILE A 50 3.18 3.16 1.94
CA ILE A 50 4.42 3.87 1.66
C ILE A 50 5.42 2.90 1.03
N GLY A 51 5.76 3.12 -0.24
CA GLY A 51 6.79 2.36 -0.93
C GLY A 51 8.18 2.68 -0.37
N MET A 52 8.88 1.64 0.07
CA MET A 52 10.31 1.73 0.43
C MET A 52 11.14 1.62 -0.85
N PRO A 53 11.85 2.69 -1.29
CA PRO A 53 12.60 2.63 -2.54
C PRO A 53 13.75 1.62 -2.46
N PHE A 54 13.92 0.87 -3.55
CA PHE A 54 14.95 -0.15 -3.69
C PHE A 54 15.56 -0.11 -5.09
N SER A 55 16.84 -0.50 -5.24
CA SER A 55 17.57 -0.47 -6.51
C SER A 55 17.15 -1.56 -7.48
N ASP A 56 16.66 -2.70 -6.95
CA ASP A 56 16.40 -3.93 -7.73
C ASP A 56 14.95 -4.41 -7.57
N PRO A 57 13.94 -3.59 -7.95
CA PRO A 57 12.53 -3.83 -7.64
C PRO A 57 11.88 -4.79 -8.65
N MET A 58 12.18 -6.09 -8.58
CA MET A 58 11.81 -7.11 -9.55
C MET A 58 10.30 -7.33 -9.73
N ALA A 59 9.49 -6.98 -8.73
CA ALA A 59 8.03 -7.15 -8.78
C ALA A 59 7.30 -5.88 -9.23
N ASP A 60 8.00 -4.74 -9.34
CA ASP A 60 7.38 -3.47 -9.67
C ASP A 60 7.30 -3.23 -11.18
N GLY A 61 6.23 -2.56 -11.60
CA GLY A 61 6.10 -2.05 -12.96
C GLY A 61 6.93 -0.78 -13.19
N PRO A 62 7.13 -0.37 -14.47
CA PRO A 62 8.02 0.73 -14.85
C PRO A 62 7.76 2.02 -14.07
N VAL A 63 6.49 2.39 -13.87
CA VAL A 63 6.09 3.61 -13.17
C VAL A 63 6.60 3.64 -11.74
N ILE A 64 6.52 2.50 -11.03
CA ILE A 64 6.98 2.39 -9.63
C ILE A 64 8.50 2.30 -9.59
N GLN A 65 9.13 1.60 -10.54
CA GLN A 65 10.59 1.54 -10.66
C GLN A 65 11.19 2.93 -10.86
N GLU A 66 10.62 3.73 -11.78
CA GLU A 66 11.06 5.11 -12.02
C GLU A 66 10.91 6.00 -10.78
N ALA A 67 9.79 5.87 -10.04
CA ALA A 67 9.57 6.56 -8.78
C ALA A 67 10.63 6.17 -7.74
N GLY A 68 10.93 4.87 -7.63
CA GLY A 68 12.00 4.36 -6.76
C GLY A 68 13.37 4.95 -7.11
N GLN A 69 13.69 5.04 -8.42
CA GLN A 69 14.95 5.65 -8.88
C GLN A 69 15.03 7.15 -8.53
N ARG A 70 13.95 7.93 -8.73
CA ARG A 70 13.90 9.34 -8.31
C ARG A 70 14.11 9.48 -6.81
N ALA A 71 13.42 8.67 -6.01
CA ALA A 71 13.54 8.67 -4.57
C ALA A 71 14.96 8.32 -4.10
N LEU A 72 15.60 7.29 -4.68
CA LEU A 72 16.98 6.94 -4.37
C LEU A 72 17.96 8.06 -4.75
N LYS A 73 17.76 8.68 -5.93
CA LYS A 73 18.56 9.84 -6.38
C LYS A 73 18.42 11.03 -5.43
N SER A 74 17.24 11.24 -4.84
CA SER A 74 17.03 12.27 -3.80
C SER A 74 17.62 11.91 -2.43
N GLY A 75 18.30 10.75 -2.34
CA GLY A 75 18.96 10.27 -1.13
C GLY A 75 18.03 9.56 -0.14
N MET A 76 16.89 9.04 -0.61
CA MET A 76 15.97 8.30 0.25
C MET A 76 16.56 6.95 0.67
N THR A 77 16.27 6.54 1.88
CA THR A 77 16.70 5.27 2.49
C THR A 77 15.60 4.76 3.41
N LEU A 78 15.66 3.48 3.81
CA LEU A 78 14.72 2.92 4.78
C LEU A 78 14.67 3.72 6.10
N ARG A 79 15.83 4.18 6.62
CA ARG A 79 15.87 5.04 7.82
C ARG A 79 15.15 6.38 7.61
N ARG A 80 15.29 6.99 6.45
CA ARG A 80 14.60 8.23 6.09
C ARG A 80 13.10 7.99 5.86
N THR A 81 12.71 6.81 5.34
CA THR A 81 11.30 6.42 5.25
C THR A 81 10.66 6.34 6.65
N LEU A 82 11.32 5.73 7.62
CA LEU A 82 10.83 5.73 9.00
C LEU A 82 10.78 7.14 9.61
N ALA A 83 11.73 8.01 9.29
CA ALA A 83 11.68 9.41 9.73
C ALA A 83 10.51 10.17 9.10
N LEU A 84 10.20 9.91 7.83
CA LEU A 84 9.02 10.45 7.14
C LEU A 84 7.72 10.04 7.85
N VAL A 85 7.58 8.77 8.24
CA VAL A 85 6.41 8.30 8.99
C VAL A 85 6.29 9.01 10.34
N ARG A 86 7.39 9.19 11.08
CA ARG A 86 7.38 9.96 12.34
C ARG A 86 6.90 11.38 12.16
N GLU A 87 7.28 12.02 11.05
CA GLU A 87 6.81 13.37 10.72
C GLU A 87 5.32 13.39 10.42
N MET A 88 4.83 12.44 9.63
CA MET A 88 3.39 12.28 9.37
C MET A 88 2.58 12.11 10.66
N ARG A 89 3.08 11.32 11.60
CA ARG A 89 2.40 11.04 12.89
C ARG A 89 2.23 12.25 13.79
N ARG A 90 2.95 13.35 13.55
CA ARG A 90 2.73 14.61 14.27
C ARG A 90 1.40 15.28 13.92
N ALA A 91 0.92 15.04 12.71
CA ALA A 91 -0.31 15.63 12.20
C ALA A 91 -1.49 14.64 12.18
N ASP A 92 -1.18 13.34 12.02
CA ASP A 92 -2.19 12.27 11.91
C ASP A 92 -1.72 11.02 12.66
N ASP A 93 -2.34 10.77 13.81
CA ASP A 93 -2.07 9.58 14.64
C ASP A 93 -3.12 8.47 14.44
N GLU A 94 -4.11 8.66 13.59
CA GLU A 94 -5.23 7.72 13.42
C GLU A 94 -5.16 6.90 12.13
N THR A 95 -4.74 7.48 11.00
CA THR A 95 -4.72 6.78 9.72
C THR A 95 -3.67 5.66 9.71
N PRO A 96 -4.04 4.41 9.37
CA PRO A 96 -3.07 3.32 9.28
C PRO A 96 -2.01 3.57 8.21
N VAL A 97 -0.76 3.24 8.53
CA VAL A 97 0.39 3.33 7.63
C VAL A 97 1.02 1.95 7.46
N VAL A 98 1.13 1.50 6.23
CA VAL A 98 1.78 0.23 5.86
C VAL A 98 3.00 0.53 5.00
N LEU A 99 4.15 -0.05 5.33
CA LEU A 99 5.33 0.00 4.46
C LEU A 99 5.27 -1.15 3.44
N MET A 100 5.58 -0.86 2.18
CA MET A 100 5.66 -1.86 1.13
C MET A 100 7.03 -1.83 0.46
N GLY A 101 7.66 -3.00 0.29
CA GLY A 101 8.95 -3.08 -0.38
C GLY A 101 9.54 -4.49 -0.39
N TYR A 102 10.85 -4.55 -0.39
CA TYR A 102 11.63 -5.76 -0.58
C TYR A 102 12.38 -6.17 0.67
N TYR A 103 12.70 -7.46 0.78
CA TYR A 103 13.33 -8.00 1.99
C TYR A 103 14.78 -7.54 2.17
N ASN A 104 15.56 -7.40 1.10
CA ASN A 104 16.96 -7.04 1.19
C ASN A 104 17.22 -5.75 2.01
N PRO A 105 16.54 -4.60 1.79
CA PRO A 105 16.69 -3.42 2.64
C PRO A 105 16.35 -3.67 4.12
N ILE A 106 15.33 -4.49 4.41
CA ILE A 106 14.94 -4.88 5.77
C ILE A 106 16.03 -5.76 6.41
N TYR A 107 16.51 -6.75 5.68
CA TYR A 107 17.58 -7.62 6.13
C TYR A 107 18.87 -6.84 6.46
N ARG A 108 19.25 -5.89 5.59
CA ARG A 108 20.38 -4.98 5.80
C ARG A 108 20.19 -4.02 6.98
N TYR A 109 18.96 -3.68 7.31
CA TYR A 109 18.64 -2.87 8.48
C TYR A 109 18.75 -3.69 9.78
N GLY A 110 18.43 -4.97 9.70
CA GLY A 110 18.30 -5.93 10.79
C GLY A 110 16.85 -6.41 10.92
N ALA A 111 16.59 -7.66 10.57
CA ALA A 111 15.24 -8.22 10.54
C ALA A 111 14.55 -8.26 11.92
N ASP A 112 15.32 -8.31 13.00
CA ASP A 112 14.90 -8.23 14.39
C ASP A 112 14.72 -6.79 14.90
N THR A 113 15.46 -5.84 14.34
CA THR A 113 15.48 -4.43 14.76
C THR A 113 14.41 -3.62 14.00
N PHE A 114 14.25 -3.90 12.70
CA PHE A 114 13.32 -3.16 11.83
C PHE A 114 11.89 -3.12 12.36
N PRO A 115 11.25 -4.22 12.82
CA PRO A 115 9.87 -4.15 13.29
C PRO A 115 9.67 -3.21 14.49
N ARG A 116 10.58 -3.23 15.45
CA ARG A 116 10.55 -2.33 16.63
C ARG A 116 10.69 -0.87 16.24
N ASP A 117 11.64 -0.57 15.35
CA ASP A 117 11.88 0.79 14.87
C ASP A 117 10.74 1.29 13.98
N ALA A 118 10.11 0.39 13.20
CA ALA A 118 8.94 0.70 12.39
C ALA A 118 7.72 1.06 13.26
N VAL A 119 7.41 0.22 14.25
CA VAL A 119 6.34 0.51 15.23
C VAL A 119 6.64 1.79 16.00
N GLY A 120 7.88 1.98 16.47
CA GLY A 120 8.33 3.20 17.14
C GLY A 120 8.29 4.45 16.25
N ALA A 121 8.27 4.28 14.93
CA ALA A 121 8.02 5.36 13.97
C ALA A 121 6.54 5.61 13.71
N GLY A 122 5.65 4.70 14.14
CA GLY A 122 4.21 4.78 13.92
C GLY A 122 3.71 3.99 12.70
N VAL A 123 4.51 3.05 12.18
CA VAL A 123 4.09 2.09 11.15
C VAL A 123 3.20 1.03 11.78
N ASP A 124 2.12 0.65 11.11
CA ASP A 124 1.15 -0.33 11.57
C ASP A 124 1.35 -1.71 10.95
N GLY A 125 1.89 -1.75 9.74
CA GLY A 125 2.11 -3.01 9.04
C GLY A 125 3.19 -2.94 7.95
N VAL A 126 3.56 -4.12 7.46
CA VAL A 126 4.54 -4.26 6.37
C VAL A 126 4.09 -5.28 5.33
N ILE A 127 4.32 -4.95 4.06
CA ILE A 127 4.22 -5.86 2.91
C ILE A 127 5.63 -6.07 2.37
N VAL A 128 6.10 -7.32 2.37
CA VAL A 128 7.39 -7.68 1.77
C VAL A 128 7.12 -8.56 0.55
N VAL A 129 7.31 -7.99 -0.63
CA VAL A 129 6.81 -8.56 -1.89
C VAL A 129 7.56 -9.79 -2.37
N ASP A 130 8.83 -9.93 -1.97
CA ASP A 130 9.74 -11.01 -2.37
C ASP A 130 10.03 -12.04 -1.26
N LEU A 131 9.34 -11.95 -0.10
CA LEU A 131 9.53 -12.87 1.02
C LEU A 131 8.37 -13.88 1.10
N PRO A 132 8.56 -15.13 0.64
CA PRO A 132 7.52 -16.14 0.65
C PRO A 132 7.18 -16.57 2.08
N PRO A 133 5.95 -17.09 2.33
CA PRO A 133 5.51 -17.50 3.67
C PRO A 133 6.41 -18.55 4.34
N GLU A 134 7.10 -19.37 3.57
CA GLU A 134 7.98 -20.43 4.05
C GLU A 134 9.27 -19.88 4.66
N GLU A 135 9.81 -18.79 4.11
CA GLU A 135 11.13 -18.24 4.45
C GLU A 135 11.06 -17.03 5.41
N ASN A 136 9.89 -16.72 5.93
CA ASN A 136 9.68 -15.47 6.64
C ASN A 136 9.65 -15.57 8.17
N ALA A 137 10.02 -16.70 8.75
CA ALA A 137 9.89 -16.92 10.19
C ALA A 137 10.59 -15.83 11.02
N GLU A 138 11.81 -15.47 10.66
CA GLU A 138 12.62 -14.45 11.33
C GLU A 138 11.90 -13.10 11.41
N LEU A 139 11.45 -12.56 10.27
CA LEU A 139 10.73 -11.30 10.23
C LEU A 139 9.36 -11.38 10.89
N THR A 140 8.61 -12.47 10.67
CA THR A 140 7.23 -12.59 11.18
C THR A 140 7.19 -12.71 12.70
N GLU A 141 8.15 -13.39 13.32
CA GLU A 141 8.23 -13.52 14.78
C GLU A 141 8.58 -12.18 15.41
N SER A 142 9.62 -11.50 14.89
CA SER A 142 10.01 -10.17 15.36
C SER A 142 8.89 -9.13 15.15
N ALA A 143 8.18 -9.18 14.02
CA ALA A 143 7.06 -8.29 13.73
C ALA A 143 5.90 -8.49 14.71
N ARG A 144 5.52 -9.76 14.96
CA ARG A 144 4.47 -10.09 15.95
C ARG A 144 4.83 -9.58 17.35
N ASP A 145 6.07 -9.81 17.78
CA ASP A 145 6.54 -9.41 19.11
C ASP A 145 6.62 -7.89 19.26
N ALA A 146 6.82 -7.16 18.17
CA ALA A 146 6.77 -5.71 18.11
C ALA A 146 5.37 -5.13 17.94
N GLY A 147 4.36 -5.95 17.58
CA GLY A 147 3.00 -5.48 17.26
C GLY A 147 2.87 -4.89 15.84
N LEU A 148 3.76 -5.28 14.91
CA LEU A 148 3.71 -4.89 13.51
C LEU A 148 2.93 -5.94 12.70
N ASP A 149 1.88 -5.55 11.99
CA ASP A 149 1.16 -6.46 11.11
C ASP A 149 2.00 -6.87 9.89
N VAL A 150 1.93 -8.16 9.55
CA VAL A 150 2.54 -8.69 8.33
C VAL A 150 1.44 -9.01 7.32
N ILE A 151 1.24 -8.09 6.38
CA ILE A 151 0.26 -8.19 5.31
C ILE A 151 0.81 -9.13 4.23
N ARG A 152 0.01 -10.10 3.82
CA ARG A 152 0.40 -11.07 2.81
C ARG A 152 -0.26 -10.79 1.48
N LEU A 153 0.49 -11.13 0.42
CA LEU A 153 0.05 -11.03 -0.95
C LEU A 153 -0.54 -12.35 -1.43
N ALA A 154 -1.73 -12.30 -2.01
CA ALA A 154 -2.30 -13.36 -2.82
C ALA A 154 -2.47 -12.86 -4.26
N THR A 155 -2.39 -13.76 -5.23
CA THR A 155 -2.45 -13.47 -6.66
C THR A 155 -3.42 -14.44 -7.35
N PRO A 156 -3.79 -14.24 -8.61
CA PRO A 156 -4.58 -15.22 -9.38
C PRO A 156 -3.93 -16.61 -9.45
N THR A 157 -2.60 -16.69 -9.33
CA THR A 157 -1.85 -17.94 -9.33
C THR A 157 -1.74 -18.61 -7.96
N SER A 158 -2.24 -17.96 -6.90
CA SER A 158 -2.32 -18.55 -5.56
C SER A 158 -3.47 -19.57 -5.53
N ASP A 159 -3.15 -20.86 -5.67
CA ASP A 159 -4.11 -21.95 -5.68
C ASP A 159 -4.60 -22.33 -4.27
N GLU A 160 -5.52 -23.31 -4.18
CA GLU A 160 -6.10 -23.78 -2.91
C GLU A 160 -5.08 -24.44 -1.98
N ARG A 161 -3.94 -24.92 -2.50
CA ARG A 161 -2.84 -25.45 -1.69
C ARG A 161 -1.98 -24.34 -1.11
N ARG A 162 -1.83 -23.25 -1.88
CA ARG A 162 -1.00 -22.11 -1.51
C ARG A 162 -1.70 -21.16 -0.53
N LEU A 163 -3.00 -20.93 -0.70
CA LEU A 163 -3.77 -19.99 0.11
C LEU A 163 -3.70 -20.25 1.63
N PRO A 164 -3.83 -21.51 2.13
CA PRO A 164 -3.68 -21.78 3.57
C PRO A 164 -2.32 -21.37 4.13
N LEU A 165 -1.24 -21.52 3.35
CA LEU A 165 0.11 -21.10 3.78
C LEU A 165 0.24 -19.58 3.83
N ILE A 166 -0.34 -18.88 2.84
CA ILE A 166 -0.34 -17.42 2.78
C ILE A 166 -1.08 -16.83 3.99
N VAL A 167 -2.28 -17.33 4.30
CA VAL A 167 -3.13 -16.76 5.36
C VAL A 167 -2.73 -17.16 6.77
N LYS A 168 -2.02 -18.28 6.94
CA LYS A 168 -1.66 -18.84 8.27
C LYS A 168 -0.93 -17.86 9.19
N ARG A 169 -0.11 -16.97 8.63
CA ARG A 169 0.69 -15.98 9.36
C ARG A 169 0.43 -14.56 8.87
N ALA A 170 -0.70 -14.33 8.20
CA ALA A 170 -1.12 -13.01 7.78
C ALA A 170 -1.82 -12.30 8.94
N SER A 171 -1.64 -10.99 9.05
CA SER A 171 -2.35 -10.12 9.99
C SER A 171 -2.73 -8.79 9.32
N GLY A 172 -3.54 -7.98 9.98
CA GLY A 172 -4.05 -6.73 9.42
C GLY A 172 -5.10 -6.98 8.32
N PHE A 173 -4.66 -7.23 7.12
CA PHE A 173 -5.52 -7.58 5.97
C PHE A 173 -4.79 -8.50 4.97
N LEU A 174 -5.53 -9.07 4.03
CA LEU A 174 -4.96 -9.81 2.90
C LEU A 174 -4.95 -8.88 1.68
N TYR A 175 -3.79 -8.71 1.05
CA TYR A 175 -3.67 -7.97 -0.19
C TYR A 175 -3.83 -8.90 -1.38
N TYR A 176 -4.81 -8.64 -2.24
CA TYR A 176 -4.97 -9.36 -3.50
C TYR A 176 -4.47 -8.52 -4.68
N ALA A 177 -3.35 -8.92 -5.25
CA ALA A 177 -2.84 -8.36 -6.49
C ALA A 177 -3.55 -9.06 -7.66
N ALA A 178 -4.60 -8.43 -8.20
CA ALA A 178 -5.50 -9.06 -9.18
C ALA A 178 -4.89 -9.22 -10.59
N ILE A 179 -3.65 -8.79 -10.80
CA ILE A 179 -2.94 -8.91 -12.08
C ILE A 179 -1.77 -9.86 -11.91
N ALA A 180 -1.76 -10.93 -12.70
CA ALA A 180 -0.58 -11.77 -12.84
C ALA A 180 0.45 -11.06 -13.74
N GLY A 181 1.58 -10.64 -13.19
CA GLY A 181 2.65 -9.93 -13.87
C GLY A 181 3.01 -8.59 -13.21
N ILE A 182 3.79 -7.78 -13.92
CA ILE A 182 4.24 -6.47 -13.44
C ILE A 182 3.09 -5.48 -13.35
N THR A 183 3.08 -4.67 -12.28
CA THR A 183 2.03 -3.69 -11.99
C THR A 183 1.82 -2.66 -13.10
N GLY A 184 0.56 -2.31 -13.40
CA GLY A 184 0.22 -1.14 -14.23
C GLY A 184 -0.07 -1.39 -15.71
N THR A 185 -0.11 -2.65 -16.21
CA THR A 185 -0.20 -2.92 -17.67
C THR A 185 -1.60 -3.36 -18.16
N ARG A 186 -2.48 -3.87 -17.32
CA ARG A 186 -3.85 -4.30 -17.69
C ARG A 186 -4.84 -4.06 -16.54
N SER A 187 -6.11 -3.81 -16.85
CA SER A 187 -7.24 -3.93 -15.91
C SER A 187 -7.87 -5.31 -16.05
N ALA A 188 -8.15 -6.01 -14.94
CA ALA A 188 -8.92 -7.25 -14.97
C ALA A 188 -10.44 -6.97 -15.06
N ASP A 189 -11.29 -7.98 -15.28
CA ASP A 189 -12.74 -7.80 -15.28
C ASP A 189 -13.28 -7.75 -13.83
N SER A 190 -14.33 -6.96 -13.59
CA SER A 190 -14.98 -6.84 -12.26
C SER A 190 -15.56 -8.16 -11.76
N ALA A 191 -16.00 -9.04 -12.66
CA ALA A 191 -16.48 -10.38 -12.35
C ALA A 191 -15.36 -11.25 -11.77
N ASP A 192 -14.13 -11.14 -12.31
CA ASP A 192 -12.97 -11.87 -11.85
C ASP A 192 -12.57 -11.45 -10.43
N VAL A 193 -12.67 -10.15 -10.10
CA VAL A 193 -12.40 -9.64 -8.74
C VAL A 193 -13.41 -10.20 -7.75
N THR A 194 -14.70 -10.19 -8.08
CA THR A 194 -15.77 -10.70 -7.21
C THR A 194 -15.57 -12.18 -6.91
N ALA A 195 -15.28 -12.97 -7.93
CA ALA A 195 -15.03 -14.41 -7.79
C ALA A 195 -13.76 -14.67 -6.94
N ALA A 196 -12.70 -13.91 -7.18
CA ALA A 196 -11.44 -14.02 -6.42
C ALA A 196 -11.65 -13.69 -4.95
N VAL A 197 -12.30 -12.58 -4.62
CA VAL A 197 -12.60 -12.19 -3.22
C VAL A 197 -13.47 -13.23 -2.53
N ALA A 198 -14.50 -13.74 -3.20
CA ALA A 198 -15.35 -14.82 -2.66
C ALA A 198 -14.54 -16.09 -2.37
N ARG A 199 -13.59 -16.45 -3.24
CA ARG A 199 -12.66 -17.56 -3.03
C ARG A 199 -11.74 -17.33 -1.82
N LEU A 200 -11.13 -16.15 -1.72
CA LEU A 200 -10.23 -15.82 -0.61
C LEU A 200 -10.93 -15.87 0.74
N ARG A 201 -12.18 -15.41 0.82
CA ARG A 201 -13.00 -15.43 2.05
C ARG A 201 -13.32 -16.82 2.57
N GLN A 202 -13.09 -17.89 1.78
CA GLN A 202 -13.19 -19.28 2.25
C GLN A 202 -12.00 -19.68 3.13
N PHE A 203 -10.85 -18.96 3.00
CA PHE A 203 -9.61 -19.28 3.70
C PHE A 203 -9.26 -18.28 4.82
N THR A 204 -9.86 -17.09 4.82
CA THR A 204 -9.54 -16.05 5.83
C THR A 204 -10.75 -15.22 6.21
N ARG A 205 -10.73 -14.70 7.45
CA ARG A 205 -11.65 -13.66 7.93
C ARG A 205 -11.03 -12.27 7.91
N LEU A 206 -9.75 -12.15 7.54
CA LEU A 206 -9.11 -10.86 7.37
C LEU A 206 -9.82 -10.04 6.29
N PRO A 207 -9.86 -8.72 6.41
CA PRO A 207 -10.30 -7.85 5.32
C PRO A 207 -9.47 -8.13 4.05
N VAL A 208 -10.08 -8.00 2.89
CA VAL A 208 -9.41 -8.19 1.59
C VAL A 208 -9.31 -6.84 0.88
N ALA A 209 -8.09 -6.35 0.72
CA ALA A 209 -7.78 -5.18 -0.10
C ALA A 209 -7.33 -5.63 -1.50
N VAL A 210 -7.83 -4.98 -2.54
CA VAL A 210 -7.58 -5.41 -3.93
C VAL A 210 -6.85 -4.33 -4.71
N GLY A 211 -5.64 -4.67 -5.18
CA GLY A 211 -4.87 -3.91 -6.16
C GLY A 211 -5.17 -4.42 -7.58
N PHE A 212 -5.65 -3.53 -8.45
CA PHE A 212 -6.27 -3.93 -9.71
C PHE A 212 -5.85 -3.06 -10.92
N GLY A 213 -4.82 -2.27 -10.81
CA GLY A 213 -4.48 -1.30 -11.86
C GLY A 213 -5.55 -0.20 -12.01
N ILE A 214 -6.19 0.17 -10.91
CA ILE A 214 -7.23 1.19 -10.83
C ILE A 214 -6.69 2.55 -11.26
N ARG A 215 -7.41 3.23 -12.17
CA ARG A 215 -7.03 4.54 -12.71
C ARG A 215 -8.15 5.57 -12.59
N THR A 216 -9.40 5.13 -12.45
CA THR A 216 -10.57 6.04 -12.41
C THR A 216 -11.43 5.78 -11.17
N PRO A 217 -12.24 6.78 -10.75
CA PRO A 217 -13.20 6.61 -9.65
C PRO A 217 -14.20 5.47 -9.88
N GLU A 218 -14.60 5.24 -11.14
CA GLU A 218 -15.53 4.17 -11.51
C GLU A 218 -14.92 2.79 -11.31
N GLN A 219 -13.64 2.62 -11.67
CA GLN A 219 -12.90 1.37 -11.43
C GLN A 219 -12.70 1.15 -9.92
N ALA A 220 -12.38 2.20 -9.16
CA ALA A 220 -12.29 2.13 -7.70
C ALA A 220 -13.63 1.70 -7.09
N ALA A 221 -14.76 2.26 -7.56
CA ALA A 221 -16.08 1.88 -7.12
C ALA A 221 -16.42 0.42 -7.47
N GLN A 222 -16.01 -0.07 -8.65
CA GLN A 222 -16.22 -1.47 -9.03
C GLN A 222 -15.54 -2.44 -8.06
N VAL A 223 -14.26 -2.19 -7.73
CA VAL A 223 -13.52 -2.99 -6.74
C VAL A 223 -14.16 -2.89 -5.37
N ALA A 224 -14.52 -1.68 -4.94
CA ALA A 224 -15.12 -1.40 -3.62
C ALA A 224 -16.47 -2.12 -3.39
N ARG A 225 -17.19 -2.52 -4.45
CA ARG A 225 -18.41 -3.36 -4.32
C ARG A 225 -18.13 -4.78 -3.85
N ALA A 226 -16.98 -5.33 -4.24
CA ALA A 226 -16.62 -6.72 -3.98
C ALA A 226 -15.64 -6.89 -2.80
N ALA A 227 -14.68 -5.96 -2.63
CA ALA A 227 -13.59 -6.02 -1.68
C ALA A 227 -13.81 -5.09 -0.49
N ASP A 228 -13.04 -5.28 0.59
CA ASP A 228 -13.09 -4.43 1.78
C ASP A 228 -12.31 -3.12 1.58
N ALA A 229 -11.34 -3.10 0.64
CA ALA A 229 -10.68 -1.88 0.19
C ALA A 229 -10.23 -1.98 -1.27
N ALA A 230 -10.17 -0.82 -1.94
CA ALA A 230 -9.57 -0.64 -3.25
C ALA A 230 -8.19 0.01 -3.09
N VAL A 231 -7.15 -0.58 -3.71
CA VAL A 231 -5.77 -0.07 -3.62
C VAL A 231 -5.38 0.63 -4.91
N VAL A 232 -4.92 1.86 -4.82
CA VAL A 232 -4.51 2.69 -5.95
C VAL A 232 -3.08 3.17 -5.75
N GLY A 233 -2.18 2.73 -6.63
CA GLY A 233 -0.76 3.09 -6.59
C GLY A 233 -0.31 3.72 -7.90
N SER A 234 -0.08 2.92 -8.94
CA SER A 234 0.55 3.35 -10.19
C SER A 234 -0.10 4.58 -10.83
N ALA A 235 -1.43 4.77 -10.69
CA ALA A 235 -2.12 5.94 -11.21
C ALA A 235 -1.69 7.24 -10.49
N LEU A 236 -1.56 7.19 -9.16
CA LEU A 236 -1.13 8.32 -8.36
C LEU A 236 0.34 8.65 -8.60
N VAL A 237 1.20 7.62 -8.68
CA VAL A 237 2.62 7.77 -9.02
C VAL A 237 2.79 8.34 -10.44
N GLN A 238 1.97 7.89 -11.39
CA GLN A 238 1.97 8.44 -12.74
C GLN A 238 1.50 9.90 -12.77
N ARG A 239 0.45 10.24 -11.98
CA ARG A 239 0.01 11.64 -11.83
C ARG A 239 1.13 12.53 -11.29
N LEU A 240 1.88 12.04 -10.29
CA LEU A 240 3.05 12.73 -9.77
C LEU A 240 4.08 12.96 -10.88
N ALA A 241 4.47 11.90 -11.61
CA ALA A 241 5.48 11.96 -12.67
C ALA A 241 5.11 12.97 -13.79
N LEU A 242 3.84 13.05 -14.17
CA LEU A 242 3.36 14.03 -15.18
C LEU A 242 3.46 15.50 -14.71
N ASN A 243 3.59 15.72 -13.41
CA ASN A 243 3.74 17.05 -12.81
C ASN A 243 5.18 17.38 -12.40
N LEU A 244 6.16 16.65 -12.95
CA LEU A 244 7.58 16.98 -12.86
C LEU A 244 8.00 17.84 -14.06
N ASP A 245 8.98 18.70 -13.84
CA ASP A 245 9.67 19.41 -14.92
C ASP A 245 10.73 18.50 -15.61
N PRO A 246 11.41 18.96 -16.67
CA PRO A 246 12.44 18.19 -17.35
C PRO A 246 13.64 17.79 -16.46
N ASP A 247 13.90 18.54 -15.39
CA ASP A 247 14.96 18.28 -14.43
C ASP A 247 14.52 17.31 -13.32
N GLY A 248 13.23 16.88 -13.33
CA GLY A 248 12.64 15.96 -12.36
C GLY A 248 12.19 16.63 -11.07
N CYS A 249 12.11 17.97 -11.04
CA CYS A 249 11.63 18.71 -9.88
C CYS A 249 10.10 18.86 -9.90
N ALA A 250 9.51 18.99 -8.72
CA ALA A 250 8.07 19.20 -8.58
C ALA A 250 7.63 20.56 -9.15
N LYS A 251 6.71 20.54 -10.12
CA LYS A 251 6.04 21.77 -10.60
C LYS A 251 5.09 22.32 -9.54
N THR A 252 4.86 23.61 -9.58
CA THR A 252 3.80 24.26 -8.80
C THR A 252 2.46 23.56 -9.05
N GLY A 253 1.75 23.18 -7.98
CA GLY A 253 0.47 22.47 -8.06
C GLY A 253 0.56 20.94 -8.12
N LEU A 254 1.76 20.34 -8.13
CA LEU A 254 1.91 18.87 -8.14
C LEU A 254 1.14 18.21 -7.00
N VAL A 255 1.33 18.66 -5.77
CA VAL A 255 0.67 18.09 -4.58
C VAL A 255 -0.85 18.17 -4.73
N GLU A 256 -1.38 19.31 -5.14
CA GLU A 256 -2.82 19.50 -5.32
C GLU A 256 -3.38 18.62 -6.45
N ALA A 257 -2.63 18.42 -7.54
CA ALA A 257 -3.03 17.53 -8.63
C ALA A 257 -3.17 16.06 -8.16
N VAL A 258 -2.20 15.55 -7.39
CA VAL A 258 -2.24 14.20 -6.85
C VAL A 258 -3.37 14.05 -5.82
N LEU A 259 -3.49 14.99 -4.88
CA LEU A 259 -4.55 14.96 -3.86
C LEU A 259 -5.94 15.16 -4.47
N GLY A 260 -6.05 15.88 -5.59
CA GLY A 260 -7.28 15.98 -6.38
C GLY A 260 -7.75 14.63 -6.92
N ASP A 261 -6.82 13.83 -7.45
CA ASP A 261 -7.12 12.46 -7.89
C ASP A 261 -7.53 11.57 -6.72
N VAL A 262 -6.86 11.68 -5.56
CA VAL A 262 -7.24 10.94 -4.34
C VAL A 262 -8.68 11.27 -3.92
N ARG A 263 -9.06 12.56 -3.88
CA ARG A 263 -10.45 12.98 -3.58
C ARG A 263 -11.47 12.37 -4.54
N ALA A 264 -11.15 12.37 -5.83
CA ALA A 264 -12.04 11.77 -6.83
C ALA A 264 -12.21 10.26 -6.65
N LEU A 265 -11.10 9.55 -6.40
CA LEU A 265 -11.10 8.10 -6.12
C LEU A 265 -11.88 7.78 -4.83
N ALA A 266 -11.64 8.54 -3.76
CA ALA A 266 -12.36 8.40 -2.49
C ALA A 266 -13.88 8.57 -2.67
N ALA A 267 -14.30 9.58 -3.43
CA ALA A 267 -15.71 9.81 -3.75
C ALA A 267 -16.33 8.62 -4.52
N GLY A 268 -15.56 7.98 -5.42
CA GLY A 268 -15.97 6.76 -6.12
C GLY A 268 -16.17 5.59 -5.16
N VAL A 269 -15.20 5.33 -4.29
CA VAL A 269 -15.23 4.24 -3.30
C VAL A 269 -16.40 4.43 -2.31
N GLN A 270 -16.59 5.64 -1.79
CA GLN A 270 -17.64 5.96 -0.80
C GLN A 270 -19.07 5.78 -1.36
N LYS A 271 -19.28 5.94 -2.66
CA LYS A 271 -20.57 5.79 -3.31
C LYS A 271 -20.83 4.36 -3.79
N ALA A 272 -19.88 3.46 -3.72
CA ALA A 272 -19.93 2.15 -4.37
C ALA A 272 -21.01 1.22 -3.82
N ARG A 273 -21.38 1.34 -2.54
CA ARG A 273 -22.31 0.46 -1.81
C ARG A 273 -23.58 1.18 -1.34
N LYS A 274 -23.84 2.41 -1.84
CA LYS A 274 -25.07 3.18 -1.57
C LYS A 274 -26.18 2.82 -2.51
#